data_b03fc8438657183c71b38cdc82ec564d
#
_entry.id   b03fc8438657183c71b38cdc82ec564d
#
_cell.length_a   1.000
_cell.length_b   1.000
_cell.length_c   1.000
_cell.angle_alpha   90.00
_cell.angle_beta   90.00
_cell.angle_gamma   90.00
#
_symmetry.space_group_name_H-M   'P 1'
#
loop_
_entity.id
_entity.type
_entity.pdbx_description
1 polymer ?
#
loop_
_entity_poly.entity_id
_entity_poly.type
_entity_poly.pdbx_seq_one_letter_code
_entity_poly.pdbx_strand_id
1 'polypeptide(L)'
;MDRGCGTTPIYKGGTLPEWATINAPSFLPYVIATPEIAMGYLFTYPLAAGLNANTKILWYVATPRGGYALEAVGHPLGAKSPTASFSKAADSGPGEIYPTGPTVPSAGCWHFILVWQNGAQHADVDLLFKS
;
A
#
# COMPACT_ATOMS: atom_id res chain seq x y z
N MET A 1 -10.00 -8.95 -12.23
CA MET A 1 -9.44 -7.68 -11.75
C MET A 1 -10.57 -6.77 -11.31
N ASP A 2 -10.53 -6.34 -10.07
CA ASP A 2 -11.55 -5.43 -9.58
C ASP A 2 -11.21 -3.99 -9.92
N ARG A 3 -12.25 -3.18 -9.94
CA ARG A 3 -12.07 -1.75 -10.01
C ARG A 3 -11.50 -1.23 -8.71
N GLY A 4 -10.32 -0.63 -8.78
CA GLY A 4 -9.84 0.18 -7.69
C GLY A 4 -10.39 1.59 -7.79
N CYS A 5 -9.54 2.57 -7.56
CA CYS A 5 -9.88 3.97 -7.78
C CYS A 5 -8.66 4.68 -8.35
N GLY A 6 -8.88 5.86 -8.92
CA GLY A 6 -7.80 6.59 -9.56
C GLY A 6 -7.14 5.77 -10.65
N THR A 7 -5.82 5.60 -10.55
CA THR A 7 -5.05 4.85 -11.54
C THR A 7 -4.61 3.48 -11.04
N THR A 8 -5.10 3.03 -9.89
CA THR A 8 -4.64 1.80 -9.26
C THR A 8 -5.78 0.76 -9.24
N PRO A 9 -5.76 -0.23 -10.15
CA PRO A 9 -6.73 -1.32 -10.07
C PRO A 9 -6.39 -2.29 -8.94
N ILE A 10 -7.38 -3.08 -8.56
CA ILE A 10 -7.20 -4.15 -7.57
C ILE A 10 -7.16 -5.47 -8.31
N TYR A 11 -6.07 -6.20 -8.14
CA TYR A 11 -5.87 -7.50 -8.76
C TYR A 11 -6.30 -8.61 -7.81
N LYS A 12 -6.92 -9.64 -8.36
CA LYS A 12 -7.27 -10.86 -7.62
C LYS A 12 -6.68 -12.04 -8.35
N GLY A 13 -5.44 -12.38 -8.00
CA GLY A 13 -4.70 -13.39 -8.71
C GLY A 13 -3.99 -12.81 -9.93
N GLY A 14 -3.41 -13.66 -10.74
CA GLY A 14 -2.67 -13.25 -11.91
C GLY A 14 -1.16 -13.27 -11.70
N THR A 15 -0.43 -12.70 -12.63
CA THR A 15 1.03 -12.73 -12.61
C THR A 15 1.57 -11.62 -11.75
N LEU A 16 2.35 -12.00 -10.73
CA LEU A 16 3.04 -11.03 -9.88
C LEU A 16 4.30 -10.53 -10.56
N PRO A 17 4.78 -9.31 -10.22
CA PRO A 17 6.11 -8.88 -10.65
C PRO A 17 7.18 -9.86 -10.20
N GLU A 18 8.25 -9.99 -10.99
CA GLU A 18 9.31 -10.95 -10.69
C GLU A 18 9.96 -10.76 -9.33
N TRP A 19 10.04 -9.51 -8.87
CA TRP A 19 10.64 -9.20 -7.57
C TRP A 19 9.70 -9.50 -6.40
N ALA A 20 8.43 -9.79 -6.65
CA ALA A 20 7.45 -10.06 -5.60
C ALA A 20 7.29 -11.57 -5.40
N THR A 21 8.37 -12.20 -4.93
CA THR A 21 8.41 -13.66 -4.75
C THR A 21 8.01 -14.04 -3.35
N ILE A 22 6.74 -13.91 -3.02
CA ILE A 22 6.27 -14.21 -1.68
C ILE A 22 5.29 -15.36 -1.66
N ASN A 23 5.24 -15.99 -0.48
CA ASN A 23 4.32 -17.06 -0.19
C ASN A 23 2.98 -16.55 0.31
N ALA A 24 2.50 -15.44 -0.23
CA ALA A 24 1.17 -14.96 0.12
C ALA A 24 0.12 -15.86 -0.52
N PRO A 25 -1.01 -16.06 0.15
CA PRO A 25 -2.09 -16.82 -0.45
C PRO A 25 -2.54 -16.19 -1.76
N SER A 26 -2.70 -17.00 -2.80
CA SER A 26 -3.03 -16.53 -4.14
C SER A 26 -4.40 -15.87 -4.23
N PHE A 27 -5.23 -16.03 -3.21
CA PHE A 27 -6.56 -15.43 -3.20
C PHE A 27 -6.58 -14.01 -2.61
N LEU A 28 -5.47 -13.53 -2.04
CA LEU A 28 -5.44 -12.18 -1.49
C LEU A 28 -5.43 -11.15 -2.62
N PRO A 29 -6.31 -10.14 -2.55
CA PRO A 29 -6.22 -9.04 -3.52
C PRO A 29 -4.97 -8.22 -3.26
N TYR A 30 -4.48 -7.56 -4.32
CA TYR A 30 -3.28 -6.72 -4.21
C TYR A 30 -3.36 -5.54 -5.17
N VAL A 31 -2.56 -4.53 -4.87
CA VAL A 31 -2.39 -3.34 -5.72
C VAL A 31 -0.92 -3.21 -6.08
N ILE A 32 -0.65 -2.61 -7.23
CA ILE A 32 0.72 -2.33 -7.69
C ILE A 32 0.86 -0.81 -7.81
N ALA A 33 1.88 -0.26 -7.17
CA ALA A 33 2.14 1.17 -7.20
C ALA A 33 2.79 1.59 -8.52
N THR A 34 2.84 2.88 -8.76
CA THR A 34 3.45 3.48 -9.96
C THR A 34 4.64 4.32 -9.53
N PRO A 35 5.86 4.06 -10.01
CA PRO A 35 6.28 2.94 -10.86
C PRO A 35 6.15 1.58 -10.15
N GLU A 36 6.25 0.50 -10.90
CA GLU A 36 6.03 -0.85 -10.38
C GLU A 36 7.22 -1.35 -9.55
N ILE A 37 7.52 -0.64 -8.47
CA ILE A 37 8.60 -0.98 -7.55
C ILE A 37 8.08 -1.24 -6.14
N ALA A 38 6.76 -1.18 -5.96
CA ALA A 38 6.09 -1.54 -4.70
C ALA A 38 4.73 -2.14 -5.02
N MET A 39 4.30 -3.07 -4.18
CA MET A 39 2.95 -3.63 -4.25
C MET A 39 2.43 -3.85 -2.85
N GLY A 40 1.11 -3.85 -2.68
CA GLY A 40 0.48 -4.08 -1.39
C GLY A 40 -0.53 -5.20 -1.45
N TYR A 41 -0.38 -6.19 -0.55
CA TYR A 41 -1.40 -7.19 -0.33
C TYR A 41 -2.43 -6.66 0.64
N LEU A 42 -3.70 -6.72 0.24
CA LEU A 42 -4.81 -6.22 1.04
C LEU A 42 -5.31 -7.36 1.93
N PHE A 43 -4.72 -7.49 3.12
CA PHE A 43 -5.16 -8.50 4.08
C PHE A 43 -6.56 -8.20 4.61
N THR A 44 -6.95 -6.93 4.60
CA THR A 44 -8.31 -6.50 4.89
C THR A 44 -8.89 -5.95 3.59
N TYR A 45 -9.96 -6.56 3.11
CA TYR A 45 -10.58 -6.13 1.86
C TYR A 45 -12.09 -6.28 1.96
N PRO A 46 -12.87 -5.24 1.62
CA PRO A 46 -12.42 -3.90 1.20
C PRO A 46 -11.77 -3.12 2.34
N LEU A 47 -10.94 -2.14 1.96
CA LEU A 47 -10.35 -1.23 2.93
C LEU A 47 -11.44 -0.36 3.52
N ALA A 48 -11.34 -0.04 4.81
CA ALA A 48 -12.36 0.75 5.51
C ALA A 48 -11.75 2.00 6.12
N ALA A 49 -12.51 3.09 6.09
CA ALA A 49 -12.13 4.35 6.73
C ALA A 49 -12.51 4.33 8.21
N GLY A 50 -11.87 5.21 8.99
CA GLY A 50 -12.16 5.40 10.40
C GLY A 50 -11.03 4.90 11.28
N LEU A 51 -10.92 5.50 12.48
CA LEU A 51 -9.83 5.20 13.40
C LEU A 51 -9.91 3.77 13.96
N ASN A 52 -11.11 3.20 14.00
CA ASN A 52 -11.32 1.86 14.53
C ASN A 52 -11.33 0.78 13.43
N ALA A 53 -11.11 1.18 12.19
CA ALA A 53 -11.02 0.21 11.10
C ALA A 53 -9.71 -0.56 11.25
N ASN A 54 -9.80 -1.88 11.25
CA ASN A 54 -8.63 -2.73 11.41
C ASN A 54 -8.05 -3.09 10.03
N THR A 55 -7.61 -2.07 9.32
CA THR A 55 -7.11 -2.20 7.95
C THR A 55 -5.66 -2.67 7.97
N LYS A 56 -5.35 -3.68 7.16
CA LYS A 56 -3.99 -4.22 7.07
C LYS A 56 -3.56 -4.36 5.63
N ILE A 57 -2.41 -3.78 5.31
CA ILE A 57 -1.76 -3.90 4.01
C ILE A 57 -0.32 -4.30 4.22
N LEU A 58 0.10 -5.37 3.55
CA LEU A 58 1.50 -5.80 3.55
C LEU A 58 2.16 -5.30 2.27
N TRP A 59 3.07 -4.35 2.42
CA TRP A 59 3.80 -3.79 1.28
C TRP A 59 5.06 -4.57 1.00
N TYR A 60 5.31 -4.79 -0.29
CA TYR A 60 6.55 -5.34 -0.81
C TYR A 60 7.21 -4.31 -1.69
N VAL A 61 8.53 -4.17 -1.56
CA VAL A 61 9.28 -3.23 -2.39
C VAL A 61 10.32 -3.99 -3.19
N ALA A 62 10.60 -3.50 -4.40
CA ALA A 62 11.50 -4.16 -5.34
C ALA A 62 12.98 -3.94 -5.00
N THR A 63 13.28 -2.97 -4.12
CA THR A 63 14.64 -2.62 -3.77
C THR A 63 14.92 -2.98 -2.32
N PRO A 64 16.17 -3.24 -1.93
CA PRO A 64 16.48 -3.59 -0.55
C PRO A 64 16.04 -2.51 0.42
N ARG A 65 15.50 -2.93 1.55
CA ARG A 65 15.08 -1.98 2.62
C ARG A 65 16.27 -1.26 3.22
N GLY A 66 17.40 -1.93 3.35
CA GLY A 66 18.62 -1.33 3.87
C GLY A 66 18.51 -0.82 5.29
N GLY A 67 17.55 -1.29 6.05
CA GLY A 67 17.32 -0.79 7.41
C GLY A 67 16.47 0.47 7.47
N TYR A 68 16.00 0.98 6.33
CA TYR A 68 15.22 2.21 6.28
C TYR A 68 13.72 1.91 6.38
N ALA A 69 13.00 2.81 7.05
CA ALA A 69 11.55 2.70 7.19
C ALA A 69 10.83 3.01 5.88
N LEU A 70 9.63 2.46 5.74
CA LEU A 70 8.67 2.90 4.74
C LEU A 70 7.81 4.00 5.36
N GLU A 71 7.65 5.10 4.65
CA GLU A 71 6.76 6.18 5.05
C GLU A 71 5.76 6.45 3.94
N ALA A 72 4.55 6.82 4.31
CA ALA A 72 3.51 7.14 3.35
C ALA A 72 2.71 8.32 3.83
N VAL A 73 2.41 9.24 2.92
CA VAL A 73 1.54 10.38 3.18
C VAL A 73 0.50 10.40 2.07
N GLY A 74 -0.76 10.62 2.44
CA GLY A 74 -1.85 10.64 1.49
C GLY A 74 -2.86 11.73 1.76
N HIS A 75 -3.71 11.94 0.78
CA HIS A 75 -4.82 12.87 0.81
C HIS A 75 -5.92 12.33 -0.10
N PRO A 76 -7.16 12.79 0.03
CA PRO A 76 -8.19 12.38 -0.93
C PRO A 76 -7.77 12.74 -2.34
N LEU A 77 -8.08 11.85 -3.29
CA LEU A 77 -7.76 12.12 -4.69
C LEU A 77 -8.54 13.35 -5.15
N GLY A 78 -7.82 14.34 -5.68
CA GLY A 78 -8.43 15.60 -6.09
C GLY A 78 -8.53 16.66 -5.02
N ALA A 79 -8.06 16.39 -3.80
CA ALA A 79 -8.05 17.35 -2.70
C ALA A 79 -6.72 17.27 -1.96
N LYS A 80 -6.31 18.36 -1.32
CA LYS A 80 -5.04 18.42 -0.60
C LYS A 80 -5.20 18.11 0.89
N SER A 81 -6.41 18.07 1.38
CA SER A 81 -6.70 17.83 2.80
C SER A 81 -8.01 17.11 2.94
N PRO A 82 -8.22 16.41 4.05
CA PRO A 82 -7.27 16.16 5.12
C PRO A 82 -6.12 15.27 4.68
N THR A 83 -5.07 15.15 5.48
CA THR A 83 -3.97 14.24 5.20
C THR A 83 -4.00 13.04 6.13
N ALA A 84 -3.42 11.94 5.69
CA ALA A 84 -3.22 10.75 6.51
C ALA A 84 -1.82 10.22 6.24
N SER A 85 -1.21 9.61 7.23
CA SER A 85 0.13 9.05 7.06
C SER A 85 0.24 7.75 7.81
N PHE A 86 1.15 6.89 7.35
CA PHE A 86 1.54 5.70 8.08
C PHE A 86 3.02 5.44 7.84
N SER A 87 3.62 4.66 8.72
CA SER A 87 5.01 4.30 8.58
C SER A 87 5.25 2.94 9.20
N LYS A 88 6.34 2.28 8.78
CA LYS A 88 6.75 1.02 9.36
C LYS A 88 8.26 0.90 9.28
N ALA A 89 8.89 0.59 10.40
CA ALA A 89 10.32 0.34 10.42
C ALA A 89 10.67 -0.92 9.64
N ALA A 90 11.91 -1.00 9.18
CA ALA A 90 12.40 -2.16 8.42
C ALA A 90 12.85 -3.27 9.37
N ASP A 91 11.95 -3.68 10.26
CA ASP A 91 12.25 -4.66 11.32
C ASP A 91 11.45 -5.94 11.18
N SER A 92 10.64 -6.06 10.13
CA SER A 92 9.88 -7.28 9.86
C SER A 92 10.66 -8.16 8.89
N GLY A 93 10.80 -9.41 9.22
CA GLY A 93 11.48 -10.35 8.34
C GLY A 93 10.50 -11.35 7.80
N PRO A 94 10.94 -12.21 6.86
CA PRO A 94 12.06 -12.01 5.95
C PRO A 94 11.67 -11.21 4.72
N GLY A 95 12.67 -10.73 3.98
CA GLY A 95 12.44 -10.09 2.69
C GLY A 95 12.19 -8.60 2.80
N GLU A 96 11.74 -8.04 1.69
CA GLU A 96 11.57 -6.59 1.55
C GLU A 96 10.12 -6.20 1.84
N ILE A 97 9.68 -6.42 3.08
CA ILE A 97 8.28 -6.26 3.48
C ILE A 97 8.09 -5.19 4.55
N TYR A 98 6.91 -4.56 4.50
CA TYR A 98 6.47 -3.57 5.47
C TYR A 98 4.99 -3.82 5.80
N PRO A 99 4.68 -4.54 6.89
CA PRO A 99 3.29 -4.66 7.32
C PRO A 99 2.81 -3.34 7.92
N THR A 100 1.65 -2.87 7.47
CA THR A 100 1.12 -1.57 7.88
C THR A 100 -0.37 -1.67 8.22
N GLY A 101 -0.85 -0.66 8.96
CA GLY A 101 -2.26 -0.52 9.27
C GLY A 101 -2.73 0.88 8.95
N PRO A 102 -2.88 1.24 7.68
CA PRO A 102 -3.27 2.60 7.33
C PRO A 102 -4.67 2.93 7.81
N THR A 103 -4.85 4.15 8.33
CA THR A 103 -6.14 4.68 8.71
C THR A 103 -6.35 6.02 8.04
N VAL A 104 -7.57 6.23 7.52
CA VAL A 104 -7.96 7.49 6.90
C VAL A 104 -9.23 7.98 7.58
N PRO A 105 -9.41 9.32 7.71
CA PRO A 105 -10.55 9.85 8.45
C PRO A 105 -11.87 9.78 7.71
N SER A 106 -11.85 9.60 6.39
CA SER A 106 -13.07 9.60 5.60
C SER A 106 -12.98 8.59 4.47
N ALA A 107 -14.13 8.09 4.03
CA ALA A 107 -14.21 7.17 2.91
C ALA A 107 -13.90 7.88 1.60
N GLY A 108 -13.52 7.12 0.60
CA GLY A 108 -13.24 7.60 -0.73
C GLY A 108 -11.91 7.10 -1.26
N CYS A 109 -11.51 7.64 -2.41
CA CYS A 109 -10.25 7.32 -3.03
C CYS A 109 -9.16 8.23 -2.46
N TRP A 110 -8.11 7.62 -1.91
CA TRP A 110 -6.98 8.33 -1.31
C TRP A 110 -5.73 8.08 -2.14
N HIS A 111 -5.03 9.16 -2.43
CA HIS A 111 -3.75 9.10 -3.13
C HIS A 111 -2.62 9.10 -2.12
N PHE A 112 -1.81 8.03 -2.07
CA PHE A 112 -0.66 7.92 -1.17
C PHE A 112 0.63 7.94 -1.97
N ILE A 113 1.64 8.60 -1.40
CA ILE A 113 3.01 8.54 -1.88
C ILE A 113 3.80 7.72 -0.87
N LEU A 114 4.34 6.60 -1.33
CA LEU A 114 5.19 5.72 -0.53
C LEU A 114 6.64 6.14 -0.74
N VAL A 115 7.40 6.22 0.35
CA VAL A 115 8.80 6.63 0.32
C VAL A 115 9.61 5.68 1.20
N TRP A 116 10.72 5.17 0.68
CA TRP A 116 11.63 4.31 1.44
C TRP A 116 13.05 4.53 0.98
N GLN A 117 14.02 3.78 1.56
CA GLN A 117 15.44 3.99 1.32
C GLN A 117 15.87 5.45 1.56
N ASN A 118 15.39 6.01 2.69
CA ASN A 118 15.73 7.37 3.09
C ASN A 118 15.42 8.42 2.01
N GLY A 119 14.30 8.22 1.30
CA GLY A 119 13.86 9.13 0.26
C GLY A 119 14.37 8.83 -1.13
N ALA A 120 15.23 7.82 -1.28
CA ALA A 120 15.78 7.48 -2.59
C ALA A 120 14.77 6.78 -3.50
N GLN A 121 13.77 6.11 -2.91
CA GLN A 121 12.75 5.40 -3.67
C GLN A 121 11.37 5.92 -3.28
N HIS A 122 10.51 6.06 -4.28
CA HIS A 122 9.13 6.47 -4.05
C HIS A 122 8.21 5.87 -5.11
N ALA A 123 6.95 5.72 -4.75
CA ALA A 123 5.92 5.23 -5.66
C ALA A 123 4.56 5.74 -5.21
N ASP A 124 3.66 5.94 -6.16
CA ASP A 124 2.32 6.46 -5.92
C ASP A 124 1.30 5.33 -6.02
N VAL A 125 0.27 5.39 -5.18
CA VAL A 125 -0.81 4.40 -5.20
C VAL A 125 -2.11 5.07 -4.79
N ASP A 126 -3.20 4.70 -5.46
CA ASP A 126 -4.54 5.15 -5.12
C ASP A 126 -5.29 4.00 -4.45
N LEU A 127 -5.85 4.26 -3.27
CA LEU A 127 -6.53 3.25 -2.46
C LEU A 127 -7.96 3.69 -2.17
N LEU A 128 -8.92 2.80 -2.39
CA LEU A 128 -10.33 3.07 -2.12
C LEU A 128 -10.69 2.56 -0.73
N PHE A 129 -11.15 3.47 0.12
CA PHE A 129 -11.60 3.16 1.47
C PHE A 129 -13.11 3.30 1.54
N LYS A 130 -13.79 2.31 2.08
CA LYS A 130 -15.23 2.32 2.27
C LYS A 130 -15.59 2.86 3.65
N SER A 131 -16.80 3.37 3.76
CA SER A 131 -17.31 3.85 5.04
C SER A 131 -17.69 2.71 5.98
#